data_16b52ad2e46192b63938b4c82feb0022
#
_entry.id   16b52ad2e46192b63938b4c82feb0022
#
_cell.length_a   1.000
_cell.length_b   1.000
_cell.length_c   1.000
_cell.angle_alpha   90.00
_cell.angle_beta   90.00
_cell.angle_gamma   90.00
#
_symmetry.space_group_name_H-M   'P 1'
#
loop_
_entity.id
_entity.type
_entity.pdbx_description
1 polymer ?
#
loop_
_entity_poly.entity_id
_entity_poly.type
_entity_poly.pdbx_seq_one_letter_code
_entity_poly.pdbx_strand_id
1 'polypeptide(L)'
;MISQLIEKIKKTNAPICVGLDPMLSYVPEHVVKKSLDTCGETLEGAADAIWQFNKEIIDHTFDLIPAVKPQIAMYEQFGIEGLTVYKKTVDYCHEKGLIVIGDAKRGDIGSTSAAYAAGHLGRVQVGSKSLSGFNVDILTVNPYLGTDGVKPFVDVCRSEDKGLFVLVKTSNPSSGEFQDRLIDGKPLYEWVAAKVEEWGADCMD
;
A
#
# COMPACT_ATOMS: atom_id res chain seq x y z
N MET A 1 8.35 -3.14 -12.52
CA MET A 1 7.89 -3.51 -11.13
C MET A 1 7.35 -4.93 -11.03
N ILE A 2 6.39 -5.35 -11.84
CA ILE A 2 5.80 -6.71 -11.75
C ILE A 2 6.85 -7.78 -12.03
N SER A 3 7.71 -7.61 -13.01
CA SER A 3 8.83 -8.51 -13.29
C SER A 3 9.75 -8.69 -12.08
N GLN A 4 10.03 -7.61 -11.34
CA GLN A 4 10.83 -7.67 -10.10
C GLN A 4 10.12 -8.49 -9.00
N LEU A 5 8.79 -8.35 -8.86
CA LEU A 5 8.01 -9.15 -7.92
C LEU A 5 8.06 -10.65 -8.30
N ILE A 6 7.90 -10.96 -9.59
CA ILE A 6 7.98 -12.34 -10.10
C ILE A 6 9.37 -12.95 -9.83
N GLU A 7 10.43 -12.21 -10.07
CA GLU A 7 11.80 -12.66 -9.79
C GLU A 7 12.02 -12.94 -8.30
N LYS A 8 11.51 -12.07 -7.43
CA LYS A 8 11.57 -12.30 -5.98
C LYS A 8 10.78 -13.53 -5.54
N ILE A 9 9.58 -13.73 -6.08
CA ILE A 9 8.76 -14.95 -5.85
C ILE A 9 9.55 -16.19 -6.25
N LYS A 10 10.18 -16.18 -7.43
CA LYS A 10 11.01 -17.29 -7.90
C LYS A 10 12.23 -17.53 -6.97
N LYS A 11 12.89 -16.46 -6.53
CA LYS A 11 14.06 -16.52 -5.67
C LYS A 11 13.73 -17.09 -4.28
N THR A 12 12.63 -16.65 -3.68
CA THR A 12 12.17 -17.13 -2.36
C THR A 12 11.43 -18.46 -2.44
N ASN A 13 11.02 -18.87 -3.65
CA ASN A 13 10.09 -20.00 -3.86
C ASN A 13 8.81 -19.88 -3.03
N ALA A 14 8.34 -18.66 -2.78
CA ALA A 14 7.20 -18.36 -1.92
C ALA A 14 6.34 -17.24 -2.54
N PRO A 15 5.18 -17.54 -3.13
CA PRO A 15 4.25 -16.52 -3.62
C PRO A 15 3.40 -15.95 -2.46
N ILE A 16 4.06 -15.43 -1.43
CA ILE A 16 3.43 -14.98 -0.17
C ILE A 16 3.71 -13.50 0.04
N CYS A 17 2.66 -12.76 0.42
CA CYS A 17 2.77 -11.40 0.91
C CYS A 17 2.31 -11.35 2.36
N VAL A 18 3.14 -10.81 3.26
CA VAL A 18 2.76 -10.62 4.67
C VAL A 18 2.06 -9.27 4.82
N GLY A 19 0.82 -9.29 5.36
CA GLY A 19 0.09 -8.08 5.74
C GLY A 19 0.67 -7.49 7.03
N LEU A 20 0.95 -6.19 7.00
CA LEU A 20 1.31 -5.40 8.18
C LEU A 20 0.13 -4.49 8.54
N ASP A 21 -0.87 -5.10 9.18
CA ASP A 21 -2.13 -4.48 9.57
C ASP A 21 -2.18 -4.37 11.12
N PRO A 22 -1.27 -3.62 11.76
CA PRO A 22 -1.06 -3.68 13.19
C PRO A 22 -2.18 -2.97 13.96
N MET A 23 -3.06 -3.75 14.56
CA MET A 23 -3.91 -3.24 15.64
C MET A 23 -3.13 -3.31 16.96
N LEU A 24 -3.25 -2.30 17.81
CA LEU A 24 -2.53 -2.28 19.09
C LEU A 24 -2.87 -3.51 19.98
N SER A 25 -4.10 -4.03 19.84
CA SER A 25 -4.55 -5.25 20.51
C SER A 25 -3.87 -6.55 20.02
N TYR A 26 -3.20 -6.50 18.86
CA TYR A 26 -2.44 -7.64 18.33
C TYR A 26 -0.97 -7.60 18.75
N VAL A 27 -0.50 -6.45 19.21
CA VAL A 27 0.86 -6.29 19.70
C VAL A 27 0.99 -7.00 21.05
N PRO A 28 2.00 -7.86 21.27
CA PRO A 28 2.21 -8.52 22.54
C PRO A 28 2.29 -7.54 23.70
N GLU A 29 1.64 -7.85 24.83
CA GLU A 29 1.51 -6.95 25.97
C GLU A 29 2.85 -6.41 26.47
N HIS A 30 3.88 -7.23 26.52
CA HIS A 30 5.21 -6.81 26.95
C HIS A 30 5.86 -5.77 26.03
N VAL A 31 5.54 -5.78 24.72
CA VAL A 31 6.00 -4.79 23.74
C VAL A 31 5.25 -3.48 23.96
N VAL A 32 3.92 -3.56 24.06
CA VAL A 32 3.08 -2.38 24.34
C VAL A 32 3.54 -1.71 25.64
N LYS A 33 3.66 -2.48 26.73
CA LYS A 33 4.11 -1.95 28.02
C LYS A 33 5.47 -1.26 27.92
N LYS A 34 6.44 -1.86 27.27
CA LYS A 34 7.79 -1.28 27.10
C LYS A 34 7.73 0.06 26.36
N SER A 35 6.94 0.15 25.30
CA SER A 35 6.79 1.39 24.53
C SER A 35 6.07 2.47 25.34
N LEU A 36 5.01 2.12 26.08
CA LEU A 36 4.30 3.07 26.93
C LEU A 36 5.14 3.52 28.14
N ASP A 37 5.95 2.66 28.74
CA ASP A 37 6.89 3.01 29.80
C ASP A 37 7.97 4.01 29.29
N THR A 38 8.29 3.98 28.00
CA THR A 38 9.31 4.84 27.38
C THR A 38 8.74 6.15 26.86
N CYS A 39 7.62 6.10 26.13
CA CYS A 39 7.01 7.23 25.42
C CYS A 39 5.72 7.74 26.08
N GLY A 40 5.28 7.15 27.19
CA GLY A 40 4.03 7.45 27.86
C GLY A 40 2.79 6.84 27.20
N GLU A 41 1.64 6.98 27.84
CA GLU A 41 0.33 6.62 27.28
C GLU A 41 -0.13 7.69 26.27
N THR A 42 0.52 7.73 25.12
CA THR A 42 0.38 8.74 24.06
C THR A 42 0.24 8.06 22.69
N LEU A 43 -0.12 8.84 21.66
CA LEU A 43 -0.09 8.35 20.27
C LEU A 43 1.32 7.95 19.85
N GLU A 44 2.36 8.61 20.36
CA GLU A 44 3.76 8.25 20.12
C GLU A 44 4.08 6.88 20.73
N GLY A 45 3.67 6.61 21.97
CA GLY A 45 3.86 5.32 22.63
C GLY A 45 3.15 4.18 21.89
N ALA A 46 1.92 4.42 21.43
CA ALA A 46 1.19 3.46 20.62
C ALA A 46 1.88 3.20 19.26
N ALA A 47 2.33 4.26 18.59
CA ALA A 47 3.06 4.16 17.31
C ALA A 47 4.40 3.45 17.47
N ASP A 48 5.15 3.69 18.56
CA ASP A 48 6.38 2.95 18.86
C ASP A 48 6.11 1.45 19.07
N ALA A 49 5.06 1.09 19.81
CA ALA A 49 4.69 -0.31 19.98
C ALA A 49 4.41 -1.02 18.64
N ILE A 50 3.70 -0.34 17.73
CA ILE A 50 3.47 -0.83 16.36
C ILE A 50 4.77 -0.95 15.57
N TRP A 51 5.68 0.01 15.69
CA TRP A 51 6.99 -0.06 15.06
C TRP A 51 7.78 -1.28 15.53
N GLN A 52 7.88 -1.50 16.83
CA GLN A 52 8.61 -2.65 17.38
C GLN A 52 8.02 -3.97 16.87
N PHE A 53 6.70 -4.08 16.85
CA PHE A 53 6.00 -5.27 16.35
C PHE A 53 6.26 -5.52 14.86
N ASN A 54 6.12 -4.49 14.02
CA ASN A 54 6.42 -4.61 12.58
C ASN A 54 7.86 -5.01 12.33
N LYS A 55 8.79 -4.39 13.06
CA LYS A 55 10.22 -4.67 12.95
C LYS A 55 10.53 -6.13 13.23
N GLU A 56 9.98 -6.68 14.30
CA GLU A 56 10.15 -8.11 14.64
C GLU A 56 9.59 -9.03 13.55
N ILE A 57 8.40 -8.73 13.01
CA ILE A 57 7.83 -9.50 11.89
C ILE A 57 8.75 -9.46 10.68
N ILE A 58 9.22 -8.28 10.29
CA ILE A 58 10.09 -8.09 9.13
C ILE A 58 11.41 -8.84 9.34
N ASP A 59 12.06 -8.70 10.50
CA ASP A 59 13.34 -9.33 10.81
C ASP A 59 13.29 -10.87 10.76
N HIS A 60 12.13 -11.46 11.06
CA HIS A 60 11.95 -12.92 11.05
C HIS A 60 11.37 -13.47 9.73
N THR A 61 11.04 -12.61 8.77
CA THR A 61 10.37 -13.05 7.53
C THR A 61 11.02 -12.56 6.24
N PHE A 62 11.87 -11.52 6.29
CA PHE A 62 12.37 -10.83 5.08
C PHE A 62 13.09 -11.74 4.08
N ASP A 63 13.72 -12.81 4.53
CA ASP A 63 14.43 -13.79 3.68
C ASP A 63 13.51 -14.91 3.16
N LEU A 64 12.29 -15.01 3.70
CA LEU A 64 11.30 -16.04 3.36
C LEU A 64 10.24 -15.57 2.37
N ILE A 65 10.02 -14.24 2.24
CA ILE A 65 8.91 -13.65 1.47
C ILE A 65 9.40 -12.61 0.47
N PRO A 66 8.73 -12.43 -0.67
CA PRO A 66 9.07 -11.40 -1.66
C PRO A 66 8.54 -10.00 -1.32
N ALA A 67 7.43 -9.91 -0.56
CA ALA A 67 6.70 -8.67 -0.38
C ALA A 67 5.98 -8.57 0.97
N VAL A 68 5.73 -7.34 1.39
CA VAL A 68 4.85 -6.98 2.51
C VAL A 68 3.77 -6.01 2.05
N LYS A 69 2.66 -5.96 2.79
CA LYS A 69 1.53 -5.07 2.49
C LYS A 69 1.06 -4.34 3.75
N PRO A 70 1.68 -3.18 4.09
CA PRO A 70 1.20 -2.36 5.18
C PRO A 70 -0.12 -1.66 4.82
N GLN A 71 -1.13 -1.80 5.70
CA GLN A 71 -2.43 -1.13 5.60
C GLN A 71 -2.34 0.24 6.27
N ILE A 72 -2.37 1.33 5.46
CA ILE A 72 -2.13 2.68 5.98
C ILE A 72 -3.14 3.13 7.04
N ALA A 73 -4.39 2.69 6.98
CA ALA A 73 -5.41 3.05 7.96
C ALA A 73 -5.02 2.65 9.39
N MET A 74 -4.28 1.54 9.56
CA MET A 74 -3.80 1.08 10.86
C MET A 74 -2.73 1.99 11.46
N TYR A 75 -2.15 2.86 10.65
CA TYR A 75 -1.19 3.88 11.06
C TYR A 75 -1.84 5.27 11.15
N GLU A 76 -2.69 5.63 10.19
CA GLU A 76 -3.43 6.91 10.17
C GLU A 76 -4.24 7.14 11.43
N GLN A 77 -4.79 6.10 12.07
CA GLN A 77 -5.52 6.21 13.34
C GLN A 77 -4.70 6.79 14.50
N PHE A 78 -3.37 6.78 14.40
CA PHE A 78 -2.44 7.36 15.37
C PHE A 78 -1.87 8.71 14.90
N GLY A 79 -2.52 9.36 13.91
CA GLY A 79 -2.11 10.68 13.42
C GLY A 79 -0.72 10.69 12.78
N ILE A 80 0.02 11.77 13.02
CA ILE A 80 1.35 11.99 12.42
C ILE A 80 2.37 10.97 12.94
N GLU A 81 2.29 10.59 14.19
CA GLU A 81 3.14 9.59 14.82
C GLU A 81 3.01 8.23 14.11
N GLY A 82 1.76 7.82 13.83
CA GLY A 82 1.48 6.62 13.05
C GLY A 82 1.98 6.71 11.61
N LEU A 83 1.77 7.83 10.92
CA LEU A 83 2.28 8.04 9.55
C LEU A 83 3.81 8.07 9.51
N THR A 84 4.47 8.58 10.54
CA THR A 84 5.92 8.50 10.69
C THR A 84 6.39 7.05 10.78
N VAL A 85 5.68 6.23 11.57
CA VAL A 85 5.96 4.78 11.69
C VAL A 85 5.64 4.05 10.38
N TYR A 86 4.57 4.42 9.66
CA TYR A 86 4.30 3.87 8.33
C TYR A 86 5.49 4.09 7.38
N LYS A 87 5.96 5.34 7.27
CA LYS A 87 7.12 5.67 6.43
C LYS A 87 8.37 4.90 6.86
N LYS A 88 8.65 4.86 8.17
CA LYS A 88 9.76 4.11 8.74
C LYS A 88 9.67 2.61 8.43
N THR A 89 8.47 2.03 8.46
CA THR A 89 8.23 0.63 8.11
C THR A 89 8.52 0.37 6.63
N VAL A 90 8.06 1.27 5.72
CA VAL A 90 8.35 1.17 4.29
C VAL A 90 9.85 1.21 4.02
N ASP A 91 10.56 2.17 4.61
CA ASP A 91 12.01 2.31 4.43
C ASP A 91 12.75 1.06 4.93
N TYR A 92 12.38 0.56 6.09
CA TYR A 92 12.98 -0.65 6.65
C TYR A 92 12.75 -1.90 5.79
N CYS A 93 11.57 -2.04 5.21
CA CYS A 93 11.28 -3.11 4.25
C CYS A 93 12.19 -3.03 3.02
N HIS A 94 12.43 -1.82 2.49
CA HIS A 94 13.36 -1.60 1.39
C HIS A 94 14.81 -1.93 1.77
N GLU A 95 15.27 -1.56 2.97
CA GLU A 95 16.59 -1.94 3.49
C GLU A 95 16.77 -3.47 3.54
N LYS A 96 15.70 -4.20 3.87
CA LYS A 96 15.67 -5.67 3.85
C LYS A 96 15.46 -6.26 2.44
N GLY A 97 15.29 -5.43 1.43
CA GLY A 97 15.10 -5.85 0.05
C GLY A 97 13.72 -6.39 -0.26
N LEU A 98 12.70 -6.10 0.53
CA LEU A 98 11.31 -6.46 0.28
C LEU A 98 10.64 -5.49 -0.70
N ILE A 99 9.65 -5.99 -1.46
CA ILE A 99 8.70 -5.15 -2.20
C ILE A 99 7.59 -4.72 -1.24
N VAL A 100 7.24 -3.44 -1.29
CA VAL A 100 6.21 -2.87 -0.42
C VAL A 100 4.95 -2.53 -1.21
N ILE A 101 3.85 -3.19 -0.86
CA ILE A 101 2.52 -2.91 -1.40
C ILE A 101 1.79 -1.99 -0.42
N GLY A 102 1.67 -0.70 -0.74
CA GLY A 102 0.90 0.25 0.06
C GLY A 102 -0.60 -0.01 -0.07
N ASP A 103 -1.23 -0.56 0.97
CA ASP A 103 -2.67 -0.78 0.96
C ASP A 103 -3.39 0.48 1.46
N ALA A 104 -3.68 1.41 0.52
CA ALA A 104 -4.24 2.73 0.82
C ALA A 104 -5.59 2.99 0.13
N LYS A 105 -5.91 2.23 -0.91
CA LYS A 105 -7.17 2.32 -1.67
C LYS A 105 -7.50 3.76 -2.08
N ARG A 106 -6.47 4.53 -2.51
CA ARG A 106 -6.63 5.94 -2.89
C ARG A 106 -7.41 6.08 -4.20
N GLY A 107 -8.11 7.19 -4.33
CA GLY A 107 -8.86 7.57 -5.53
C GLY A 107 -9.47 8.94 -5.33
N ASP A 108 -9.32 9.82 -6.33
CA ASP A 108 -9.86 11.16 -6.34
C ASP A 108 -9.93 11.66 -7.79
N ILE A 109 -10.34 12.90 -8.03
CA ILE A 109 -10.30 13.53 -9.34
C ILE A 109 -8.87 13.98 -9.71
N GLY A 110 -8.58 14.04 -11.00
CA GLY A 110 -7.34 14.44 -11.68
C GLY A 110 -6.20 14.98 -10.83
N SER A 111 -6.23 16.27 -10.46
CA SER A 111 -5.13 16.92 -9.73
C SER A 111 -4.92 16.38 -8.32
N THR A 112 -5.99 15.99 -7.63
CA THR A 112 -5.91 15.39 -6.29
C THR A 112 -5.35 13.96 -6.38
N SER A 113 -5.78 13.18 -7.38
CA SER A 113 -5.16 11.87 -7.67
C SER A 113 -3.67 11.99 -7.99
N ALA A 114 -3.26 13.03 -8.71
CA ALA A 114 -1.84 13.28 -8.99
C ALA A 114 -1.03 13.55 -7.70
N ALA A 115 -1.61 14.27 -6.74
CA ALA A 115 -0.98 14.49 -5.43
C ALA A 115 -0.85 13.18 -4.63
N TYR A 116 -1.88 12.34 -4.62
CA TYR A 116 -1.80 11.00 -4.01
C TYR A 116 -0.76 10.11 -4.70
N ALA A 117 -0.73 10.10 -6.03
CA ALA A 117 0.23 9.32 -6.80
C ALA A 117 1.68 9.75 -6.50
N ALA A 118 1.94 11.07 -6.50
CA ALA A 118 3.25 11.60 -6.15
C ALA A 118 3.66 11.28 -4.71
N GLY A 119 2.73 11.40 -3.75
CA GLY A 119 2.99 11.15 -2.33
C GLY A 119 3.27 9.70 -2.00
N HIS A 120 2.57 8.76 -2.65
CA HIS A 120 2.72 7.33 -2.35
C HIS A 120 3.79 6.64 -3.21
N LEU A 121 3.79 6.89 -4.52
CA LEU A 121 4.58 6.14 -5.51
C LEU A 121 5.72 6.98 -6.11
N GLY A 122 5.45 8.25 -6.34
CA GLY A 122 6.30 9.11 -7.14
C GLY A 122 7.17 10.06 -6.33
N ARG A 123 7.39 11.24 -6.91
CA ARG A 123 8.28 12.25 -6.36
C ARG A 123 7.62 13.63 -6.42
N VAL A 124 8.03 14.48 -5.49
CA VAL A 124 7.57 15.87 -5.38
C VAL A 124 8.77 16.80 -5.59
N GLN A 125 8.61 17.80 -6.43
CA GLN A 125 9.64 18.83 -6.64
C GLN A 125 9.61 19.85 -5.50
N VAL A 126 10.73 19.99 -4.79
CA VAL A 126 10.91 20.95 -3.70
C VAL A 126 12.16 21.79 -4.00
N GLY A 127 11.99 22.98 -4.50
CA GLY A 127 13.09 23.80 -5.01
C GLY A 127 13.81 23.09 -6.17
N SER A 128 15.12 22.86 -6.03
CA SER A 128 15.93 22.13 -7.03
C SER A 128 15.95 20.62 -6.82
N LYS A 129 15.29 20.09 -5.77
CA LYS A 129 15.33 18.66 -5.42
C LYS A 129 14.02 17.95 -5.76
N SER A 130 14.14 16.74 -6.26
CA SER A 130 13.03 15.82 -6.44
C SER A 130 13.07 14.77 -5.32
N LEU A 131 12.03 14.76 -4.47
CA LEU A 131 11.98 13.96 -3.23
C LEU A 131 10.79 13.01 -3.25
N SER A 132 10.97 11.79 -2.78
CA SER A 132 9.88 10.81 -2.60
C SER A 132 9.21 11.00 -1.23
N GLY A 133 7.89 10.79 -1.19
CA GLY A 133 7.10 10.73 0.03
C GLY A 133 7.20 9.35 0.70
N PHE A 134 6.11 8.58 0.68
CA PHE A 134 6.09 7.22 1.26
C PHE A 134 6.94 6.23 0.45
N ASN A 135 7.01 6.38 -0.86
CA ASN A 135 7.84 5.58 -1.76
C ASN A 135 7.50 4.08 -1.77
N VAL A 136 6.23 3.71 -1.69
CA VAL A 136 5.84 2.31 -1.85
C VAL A 136 6.08 1.84 -3.30
N ASP A 137 6.20 0.53 -3.52
CA ASP A 137 6.48 -0.03 -4.85
C ASP A 137 5.21 -0.28 -5.65
N ILE A 138 4.15 -0.68 -4.96
CA ILE A 138 2.83 -0.93 -5.53
C ILE A 138 1.79 -0.26 -4.62
N LEU A 139 0.75 0.31 -5.20
CA LEU A 139 -0.33 0.97 -4.44
C LEU A 139 -1.69 0.37 -4.79
N THR A 140 -2.54 0.17 -3.79
CA THR A 140 -3.95 -0.13 -4.05
C THR A 140 -4.73 1.15 -4.34
N VAL A 141 -5.57 1.15 -5.40
CA VAL A 141 -6.36 2.30 -5.83
C VAL A 141 -7.82 1.94 -6.06
N ASN A 142 -8.70 2.93 -5.86
CA ASN A 142 -10.12 2.81 -6.06
C ASN A 142 -10.49 3.37 -7.45
N PRO A 143 -11.12 2.59 -8.36
CA PRO A 143 -11.41 3.01 -9.72
C PRO A 143 -12.73 3.78 -9.87
N TYR A 144 -13.48 4.00 -8.79
CA TYR A 144 -14.88 4.47 -8.87
C TYR A 144 -15.05 5.78 -9.65
N LEU A 145 -14.05 6.66 -9.66
CA LEU A 145 -14.07 7.93 -10.39
C LEU A 145 -13.63 7.81 -11.86
N GLY A 146 -13.34 6.61 -12.35
CA GLY A 146 -13.02 6.39 -13.76
C GLY A 146 -11.60 6.74 -14.16
N THR A 147 -11.39 6.93 -15.47
CA THR A 147 -10.06 7.05 -16.09
C THR A 147 -9.27 8.27 -15.58
N ASP A 148 -9.90 9.41 -15.43
CA ASP A 148 -9.23 10.63 -14.94
C ASP A 148 -8.78 10.50 -13.48
N GLY A 149 -9.46 9.69 -12.69
CA GLY A 149 -9.06 9.35 -11.32
C GLY A 149 -7.90 8.36 -11.25
N VAL A 150 -7.82 7.40 -12.18
CA VAL A 150 -6.79 6.33 -12.17
C VAL A 150 -5.54 6.72 -12.97
N LYS A 151 -5.70 7.45 -14.07
CA LYS A 151 -4.60 7.81 -14.98
C LYS A 151 -3.38 8.46 -14.29
N PRO A 152 -3.52 9.39 -13.32
CA PRO A 152 -2.35 9.97 -12.65
C PRO A 152 -1.47 8.93 -11.93
N PHE A 153 -2.07 7.87 -11.37
CA PHE A 153 -1.30 6.77 -10.77
C PHE A 153 -0.59 5.94 -11.83
N VAL A 154 -1.26 5.64 -12.95
CA VAL A 154 -0.67 4.91 -14.09
C VAL A 154 0.52 5.68 -14.66
N ASP A 155 0.41 7.00 -14.83
CA ASP A 155 1.48 7.84 -15.35
C ASP A 155 2.72 7.79 -14.43
N VAL A 156 2.55 7.82 -13.11
CA VAL A 156 3.65 7.66 -12.14
C VAL A 156 4.23 6.24 -12.20
N CYS A 157 3.40 5.20 -12.33
CA CYS A 157 3.90 3.83 -12.47
C CYS A 157 4.83 3.67 -13.67
N ARG A 158 4.51 4.31 -14.80
CA ARG A 158 5.36 4.29 -16.01
C ARG A 158 6.67 5.04 -15.83
N SER A 159 6.64 6.20 -15.16
CA SER A 159 7.82 7.05 -15.01
C SER A 159 8.79 6.59 -13.92
N GLU A 160 8.30 5.90 -12.87
CA GLU A 160 9.06 5.54 -11.68
C GLU A 160 9.21 4.01 -11.48
N ASP A 161 8.83 3.20 -12.50
CA ASP A 161 8.79 1.72 -12.43
C ASP A 161 8.05 1.21 -11.18
N LYS A 162 6.82 1.69 -10.98
CA LYS A 162 5.93 1.31 -9.89
C LYS A 162 4.75 0.47 -10.40
N GLY A 163 3.90 -0.01 -9.51
CA GLY A 163 2.74 -0.83 -9.84
C GLY A 163 1.45 -0.41 -9.12
N LEU A 164 0.32 -0.92 -9.62
CA LEU A 164 -1.00 -0.70 -9.03
C LEU A 164 -1.73 -2.02 -8.83
N PHE A 165 -2.49 -2.09 -7.74
CA PHE A 165 -3.62 -2.98 -7.61
C PHE A 165 -4.90 -2.16 -7.61
N VAL A 166 -5.70 -2.31 -8.65
CA VAL A 166 -6.99 -1.62 -8.77
C VAL A 166 -8.09 -2.48 -8.21
N LEU A 167 -8.95 -1.92 -7.35
CA LEU A 167 -10.09 -2.65 -6.80
C LEU A 167 -11.08 -3.03 -7.90
N VAL A 168 -11.41 -4.30 -8.02
CA VAL A 168 -12.37 -4.84 -9.00
C VAL A 168 -13.53 -5.51 -8.27
N LYS A 169 -13.27 -6.64 -7.62
CA LYS A 169 -14.24 -7.34 -6.76
C LYS A 169 -13.63 -7.48 -5.38
N THR A 170 -14.36 -7.00 -4.38
CA THR A 170 -13.91 -7.01 -2.98
C THR A 170 -14.58 -8.11 -2.18
N SER A 171 -13.96 -8.52 -1.07
CA SER A 171 -14.39 -9.68 -0.27
C SER A 171 -15.34 -9.36 0.88
N ASN A 172 -15.63 -8.07 1.11
CA ASN A 172 -16.51 -7.65 2.20
C ASN A 172 -17.97 -8.07 1.96
N PRO A 173 -18.76 -8.33 3.01
CA PRO A 173 -20.14 -8.83 2.88
C PRO A 173 -21.05 -7.98 2.00
N SER A 174 -20.90 -6.64 2.06
CA SER A 174 -21.73 -5.70 1.28
C SER A 174 -21.26 -5.48 -0.16
N SER A 175 -20.22 -6.17 -0.62
CA SER A 175 -19.66 -5.96 -1.97
C SER A 175 -20.71 -6.15 -3.08
N GLY A 176 -21.67 -7.05 -2.88
CA GLY A 176 -22.75 -7.32 -3.84
C GLY A 176 -23.76 -6.20 -4.00
N GLU A 177 -23.84 -5.21 -3.09
CA GLU A 177 -24.79 -4.10 -3.20
C GLU A 177 -24.57 -3.29 -4.49
N PHE A 178 -23.33 -3.16 -4.93
CA PHE A 178 -22.94 -2.47 -6.15
C PHE A 178 -22.25 -3.39 -7.15
N GLN A 179 -21.26 -4.15 -6.72
CA GLN A 179 -20.34 -4.86 -7.60
C GLN A 179 -21.03 -5.99 -8.39
N ASP A 180 -22.07 -6.61 -7.83
CA ASP A 180 -22.83 -7.68 -8.48
C ASP A 180 -24.03 -7.17 -9.29
N ARG A 181 -24.28 -5.84 -9.33
CA ARG A 181 -25.36 -5.28 -10.14
C ARG A 181 -25.08 -5.48 -11.62
N LEU A 182 -26.11 -5.92 -12.34
CA LEU A 182 -26.00 -6.16 -13.77
C LEU A 182 -26.19 -4.86 -14.58
N ILE A 183 -25.25 -4.59 -15.46
CA ILE A 183 -25.30 -3.56 -16.48
C ILE A 183 -25.16 -4.28 -17.81
N ASP A 184 -26.17 -4.19 -18.68
CA ASP A 184 -26.21 -4.90 -19.97
C ASP A 184 -25.92 -6.41 -19.83
N GLY A 185 -26.45 -7.03 -18.78
CA GLY A 185 -26.34 -8.46 -18.50
C GLY A 185 -24.99 -8.92 -17.88
N LYS A 186 -24.07 -8.00 -17.58
CA LYS A 186 -22.79 -8.30 -16.93
C LYS A 186 -22.69 -7.60 -15.57
N PRO A 187 -22.12 -8.24 -14.54
CA PRO A 187 -21.87 -7.59 -13.27
C PRO A 187 -20.96 -6.36 -13.40
N LEU A 188 -21.18 -5.35 -12.56
CA LEU A 188 -20.38 -4.12 -12.57
C LEU A 188 -18.88 -4.41 -12.43
N TYR A 189 -18.48 -5.37 -11.59
CA TYR A 189 -17.06 -5.71 -11.41
C TYR A 189 -16.38 -6.20 -12.70
N GLU A 190 -17.12 -6.83 -13.63
CA GLU A 190 -16.56 -7.25 -14.93
C GLU A 190 -16.29 -6.05 -15.84
N TRP A 191 -17.14 -5.02 -15.79
CA TRP A 191 -16.89 -3.76 -16.49
C TRP A 191 -15.65 -3.03 -15.94
N VAL A 192 -15.52 -3.04 -14.60
CA VAL A 192 -14.31 -2.48 -13.95
C VAL A 192 -13.08 -3.28 -14.35
N ALA A 193 -13.14 -4.61 -14.37
CA ALA A 193 -12.02 -5.46 -14.78
C ALA A 193 -11.54 -5.14 -16.21
N ALA A 194 -12.48 -5.00 -17.15
CA ALA A 194 -12.15 -4.63 -18.53
C ALA A 194 -11.47 -3.24 -18.62
N LYS A 195 -11.92 -2.29 -17.80
CA LYS A 195 -11.26 -0.98 -17.73
C LYS A 195 -9.87 -1.05 -17.11
N VAL A 196 -9.66 -1.88 -16.11
CA VAL A 196 -8.32 -2.09 -15.52
C VAL A 196 -7.35 -2.67 -16.54
N GLU A 197 -7.78 -3.62 -17.34
CA GLU A 197 -6.99 -4.17 -18.45
C GLU A 197 -6.62 -3.08 -19.47
N GLU A 198 -7.59 -2.26 -19.89
CA GLU A 198 -7.36 -1.11 -20.79
C GLU A 198 -6.32 -0.13 -20.20
N TRP A 199 -6.45 0.25 -18.93
CA TRP A 199 -5.51 1.19 -18.28
C TRP A 199 -4.11 0.61 -18.13
N GLY A 200 -3.99 -0.69 -17.96
CA GLY A 200 -2.72 -1.40 -17.82
C GLY A 200 -2.05 -1.80 -19.12
N ALA A 201 -2.73 -1.69 -20.28
CA ALA A 201 -2.27 -2.22 -21.54
C ALA A 201 -0.86 -1.75 -21.96
N ASP A 202 -0.52 -0.48 -21.65
CA ASP A 202 0.79 0.09 -21.95
C ASP A 202 1.78 0.01 -20.76
N CYS A 203 1.43 -0.68 -19.69
CA CYS A 203 2.27 -0.87 -18.50
C CYS A 203 2.84 -2.30 -18.39
N MET A 204 2.54 -3.16 -19.37
CA MET A 204 3.08 -4.52 -19.45
C MET A 204 4.41 -4.49 -20.20
N ASP A 205 5.45 -5.10 -19.61
CA ASP A 205 6.76 -5.34 -20.22
C ASP A 205 6.69 -6.48 -21.23
#